data_7e70f9e3a03a314552244ad1e5918672
#
_entry.id   7e70f9e3a03a314552244ad1e5918672
#
_cell.length_a   1.000
_cell.length_b   1.000
_cell.length_c   1.000
_cell.angle_alpha   90.00
_cell.angle_beta   90.00
_cell.angle_gamma   90.00
#
_symmetry.space_group_name_H-M   'P 1'
#
loop_
_entity.id
_entity.type
_entity.pdbx_description
1 polymer ?
#
loop_
_entity_poly.entity_id
_entity_poly.type
_entity_poly.pdbx_seq_one_letter_code
_entity_poly.pdbx_strand_id
1 'polypeptide(L)'
;MELYTKRLILRQYTEDDKETLIKLLNDKEVSKWTERIPFPYTEKHANWWIDKGSKVKYVFAVTINKNNALIGNVNITPKGEIGCWIGRKYWKRGFATEVISRMKKFGFEELKLVKIWAATREENKAPMRVLEKNGFSRVKDRPYYVEGVGNTRIRPHFELTK
;
A
#
# COMPACT_ATOMS: atom_id res chain seq x y z
N MET A 1 13.01 -8.98 7.31
CA MET A 1 11.92 -8.67 8.28
C MET A 1 10.60 -9.15 7.72
N GLU A 2 9.83 -9.85 8.50
CA GLU A 2 8.48 -10.29 8.15
C GLU A 2 7.49 -9.87 9.23
N LEU A 3 6.30 -9.45 8.81
CA LEU A 3 5.21 -9.09 9.71
C LEU A 3 4.03 -10.03 9.46
N TYR A 4 3.45 -10.54 10.50
CA TYR A 4 2.40 -11.55 10.42
C TYR A 4 1.05 -11.03 10.87
N THR A 5 -0.01 -11.50 10.21
CA THR A 5 -1.40 -11.32 10.60
C THR A 5 -2.09 -12.69 10.65
N LYS A 6 -3.40 -12.71 10.87
CA LYS A 6 -4.17 -13.96 10.84
C LYS A 6 -4.10 -14.69 9.49
N ARG A 7 -4.15 -13.94 8.38
CA ARG A 7 -4.23 -14.52 7.03
C ARG A 7 -3.03 -14.19 6.15
N LEU A 8 -2.16 -13.26 6.56
CA LEU A 8 -1.17 -12.66 5.69
C LEU A 8 0.23 -12.70 6.29
N ILE A 9 1.21 -12.70 5.39
CA ILE A 9 2.62 -12.40 5.68
C ILE A 9 3.00 -11.18 4.85
N LEU A 10 3.52 -10.15 5.51
CA LEU A 10 4.11 -8.98 4.88
C LEU A 10 5.61 -9.21 4.86
N ARG A 11 6.18 -9.39 3.69
CA ARG A 11 7.59 -9.78 3.51
C ARG A 11 8.28 -9.00 2.39
N GLN A 12 9.55 -9.23 2.21
CA GLN A 12 10.25 -8.68 1.06
C GLN A 12 9.80 -9.37 -0.24
N TYR A 13 9.87 -8.63 -1.34
CA TYR A 13 9.67 -9.19 -2.67
C TYR A 13 10.80 -10.14 -3.04
N THR A 14 10.46 -11.17 -3.81
CA THR A 14 11.40 -12.13 -4.40
C THR A 14 11.18 -12.22 -5.90
N GLU A 15 12.11 -12.82 -6.63
CA GLU A 15 11.97 -13.08 -8.08
C GLU A 15 10.71 -13.90 -8.42
N ASP A 16 10.29 -14.78 -7.51
CA ASP A 16 9.09 -15.60 -7.71
C ASP A 16 7.80 -14.78 -7.74
N ASP A 17 7.83 -13.55 -7.26
CA ASP A 17 6.67 -12.64 -7.28
C ASP A 17 6.45 -11.96 -8.63
N LYS A 18 7.45 -11.98 -9.51
CA LYS A 18 7.46 -11.18 -10.75
C LYS A 18 6.23 -11.39 -11.63
N GLU A 19 5.94 -12.63 -11.96
CA GLU A 19 4.83 -12.97 -12.86
C GLU A 19 3.49 -12.54 -12.28
N THR A 20 3.27 -12.81 -10.99
CA THR A 20 2.04 -12.42 -10.30
C THR A 20 1.92 -10.90 -10.19
N LEU A 21 3.01 -10.20 -9.90
CA LEU A 21 3.04 -8.74 -9.82
C LEU A 21 2.61 -8.11 -11.15
N ILE A 22 3.13 -8.60 -12.26
CA ILE A 22 2.76 -8.14 -13.60
C ILE A 22 1.26 -8.35 -13.85
N LYS A 23 0.75 -9.53 -13.54
CA LYS A 23 -0.68 -9.86 -13.69
C LYS A 23 -1.58 -8.96 -12.86
N LEU A 24 -1.24 -8.73 -11.59
CA LEU A 24 -2.03 -7.92 -10.68
C LEU A 24 -2.08 -6.45 -11.10
N LEU A 25 -0.98 -5.91 -11.60
CA LEU A 25 -0.87 -4.49 -11.98
C LEU A 25 -1.32 -4.19 -13.41
N ASN A 26 -1.48 -5.19 -14.28
CA ASN A 26 -2.08 -5.03 -15.60
C ASN A 26 -3.61 -5.16 -15.55
N ASP A 27 -4.23 -4.46 -14.62
CA ASP A 27 -5.66 -4.35 -14.46
C ASP A 27 -6.01 -2.85 -14.41
N LYS A 28 -6.81 -2.38 -15.33
CA LYS A 28 -7.22 -0.97 -15.41
C LYS A 28 -7.93 -0.49 -14.14
N GLU A 29 -8.67 -1.38 -13.47
CA GLU A 29 -9.38 -1.05 -12.24
C GLU A 29 -8.42 -0.83 -11.06
N VAL A 30 -7.27 -1.49 -11.06
CA VAL A 30 -6.19 -1.25 -10.09
C VAL A 30 -5.39 -0.01 -10.50
N SER A 31 -5.02 0.07 -11.78
CA SER A 31 -4.15 1.12 -12.32
C SER A 31 -4.73 2.53 -12.11
N LYS A 32 -6.03 2.71 -12.24
CA LYS A 32 -6.63 4.04 -12.06
C LYS A 32 -6.44 4.62 -10.64
N TRP A 33 -6.11 3.78 -9.66
CA TRP A 33 -5.87 4.21 -8.27
C TRP A 33 -4.40 4.17 -7.84
N THR A 34 -3.51 3.67 -8.70
CA THR A 34 -2.07 3.52 -8.43
C THR A 34 -1.25 4.45 -9.32
N GLU A 35 -1.41 5.75 -9.15
CA GLU A 35 -0.87 6.79 -10.05
C GLU A 35 0.65 6.72 -10.25
N ARG A 36 1.40 6.26 -9.25
CA ARG A 36 2.86 6.16 -9.33
C ARG A 36 3.34 4.91 -10.07
N ILE A 37 2.45 3.96 -10.34
CA ILE A 37 2.77 2.70 -10.97
C ILE A 37 2.49 2.80 -12.46
N PRO A 38 3.46 2.48 -13.34
CA PRO A 38 3.24 2.54 -14.79
C PRO A 38 2.15 1.57 -15.25
N PHE A 39 1.44 1.96 -16.32
CA PHE A 39 0.49 1.11 -17.01
C PHE A 39 0.62 1.31 -18.52
N PRO A 40 0.76 0.23 -19.33
CA PRO A 40 0.86 -1.18 -18.93
C PRO A 40 2.08 -1.47 -18.06
N TYR A 41 1.95 -2.44 -17.16
CA TYR A 41 3.04 -2.87 -16.30
C TYR A 41 3.84 -3.99 -16.98
N THR A 42 5.11 -3.75 -17.25
CA THR A 42 5.96 -4.65 -18.03
C THR A 42 6.92 -5.44 -17.15
N GLU A 43 7.54 -6.48 -17.74
CA GLU A 43 8.62 -7.22 -17.07
C GLU A 43 9.77 -6.30 -16.63
N LYS A 44 10.11 -5.30 -17.45
CA LYS A 44 11.14 -4.30 -17.11
C LYS A 44 10.76 -3.54 -15.84
N HIS A 45 9.50 -3.14 -15.69
CA HIS A 45 9.01 -2.49 -14.49
C HIS A 45 9.09 -3.40 -13.26
N ALA A 46 8.69 -4.66 -13.42
CA ALA A 46 8.73 -5.64 -12.35
C ALA A 46 10.18 -5.96 -11.91
N ASN A 47 11.10 -6.10 -12.84
CA ASN A 47 12.54 -6.28 -12.56
C ASN A 47 13.07 -5.12 -11.73
N TRP A 48 12.82 -3.89 -12.17
CA TRP A 48 13.25 -2.70 -11.44
C TRP A 48 12.66 -2.66 -10.03
N TRP A 49 11.38 -2.99 -9.90
CA TRP A 49 10.71 -2.99 -8.59
C TRP A 49 11.33 -4.02 -7.64
N ILE A 50 11.51 -5.25 -8.10
CA ILE A 50 12.08 -6.33 -7.28
C ILE A 50 13.53 -6.04 -6.91
N ASP A 51 14.33 -5.55 -7.86
CA ASP A 51 15.76 -5.33 -7.67
C ASP A 51 16.07 -4.03 -6.87
N LYS A 52 15.26 -3.00 -7.03
CA LYS A 52 15.55 -1.66 -6.51
C LYS A 52 14.38 -1.02 -5.77
N GLY A 53 13.23 -0.86 -6.42
CA GLY A 53 12.11 -0.09 -5.87
C GLY A 53 11.60 -0.62 -4.54
N SER A 54 11.49 -1.93 -4.41
CA SER A 54 11.02 -2.58 -3.17
C SER A 54 12.06 -2.66 -2.06
N LYS A 55 13.32 -2.28 -2.33
CA LYS A 55 14.41 -2.33 -1.34
C LYS A 55 14.44 -1.10 -0.42
N VAL A 56 13.57 -0.15 -0.67
CA VAL A 56 13.37 0.99 0.23
C VAL A 56 12.83 0.49 1.57
N LYS A 57 13.24 1.13 2.66
CA LYS A 57 12.80 0.74 4.01
C LYS A 57 11.28 0.70 4.11
N TYR A 58 10.80 -0.35 4.74
CA TYR A 58 9.39 -0.53 5.13
C TYR A 58 8.42 -0.65 3.96
N VAL A 59 8.89 -1.25 2.87
CA VAL A 59 8.07 -1.72 1.75
C VAL A 59 7.91 -3.23 1.85
N PHE A 60 6.68 -3.72 1.75
CA PHE A 60 6.35 -5.14 1.91
C PHE A 60 5.44 -5.63 0.79
N ALA A 61 5.78 -6.80 0.26
CA ALA A 61 4.84 -7.63 -0.47
C ALA A 61 3.79 -8.18 0.50
N VAL A 62 2.53 -8.05 0.15
CA VAL A 62 1.42 -8.62 0.92
C VAL A 62 1.11 -9.99 0.35
N THR A 63 1.28 -11.03 1.13
CA THR A 63 1.09 -12.42 0.68
C THR A 63 0.16 -13.19 1.61
N ILE A 64 -0.55 -14.17 1.04
CA ILE A 64 -1.41 -15.08 1.82
C ILE A 64 -0.52 -16.12 2.53
N ASN A 65 -0.67 -16.27 3.84
CA ASN A 65 0.18 -17.15 4.63
C ASN A 65 0.10 -18.64 4.25
N LYS A 66 -1.05 -19.09 3.75
CA LYS A 66 -1.26 -20.51 3.40
C LYS A 66 -0.48 -20.96 2.18
N ASN A 67 -0.31 -20.12 1.18
CA ASN A 67 0.25 -20.49 -0.12
C ASN A 67 1.28 -19.50 -0.65
N ASN A 68 1.66 -18.48 0.13
CA ASN A 68 2.61 -17.44 -0.25
C ASN A 68 2.21 -16.65 -1.51
N ALA A 69 0.94 -16.68 -1.89
CA ALA A 69 0.47 -15.93 -3.05
C ALA A 69 0.54 -14.43 -2.83
N LEU A 70 1.21 -13.72 -3.73
CA LEU A 70 1.26 -12.25 -3.72
C LEU A 70 -0.13 -11.70 -4.06
N ILE A 71 -0.63 -10.82 -3.22
CA ILE A 71 -1.93 -10.17 -3.40
C ILE A 71 -1.89 -8.64 -3.43
N GLY A 72 -0.77 -8.04 -3.08
CA GLY A 72 -0.66 -6.57 -3.06
C GLY A 72 0.64 -6.07 -2.48
N ASN A 73 0.63 -4.81 -2.12
CA ASN A 73 1.76 -4.08 -1.55
C ASN A 73 1.32 -3.18 -0.41
N VAL A 74 2.19 -2.99 0.56
CA VAL A 74 2.04 -1.95 1.58
C VAL A 74 3.39 -1.34 1.89
N ASN A 75 3.38 -0.06 2.20
CA ASN A 75 4.58 0.63 2.67
C ASN A 75 4.22 1.66 3.73
N ILE A 76 5.19 2.00 4.55
CA ILE A 76 5.12 3.13 5.47
C ILE A 76 6.45 3.89 5.40
N THR A 77 6.37 5.21 5.27
CA THR A 77 7.58 6.05 5.25
C THR A 77 8.05 6.37 6.67
N PRO A 78 9.31 6.79 6.85
CA PRO A 78 9.79 7.30 8.14
C PRO A 78 9.01 8.51 8.68
N LYS A 79 8.28 9.21 7.79
CA LYS A 79 7.40 10.34 8.14
C LYS A 79 5.97 9.92 8.45
N GLY A 80 5.69 8.62 8.44
CA GLY A 80 4.38 8.06 8.79
C GLY A 80 3.36 8.00 7.65
N GLU A 81 3.73 8.32 6.42
CA GLU A 81 2.83 8.12 5.27
C GLU A 81 2.68 6.62 4.99
N ILE A 82 1.44 6.15 4.95
CA ILE A 82 1.12 4.76 4.63
C ILE A 82 0.45 4.67 3.26
N GLY A 83 0.87 3.71 2.45
CA GLY A 83 0.29 3.39 1.16
C GLY A 83 0.03 1.89 1.04
N CYS A 84 -1.06 1.52 0.37
CA CYS A 84 -1.42 0.13 0.17
C CYS A 84 -2.22 -0.03 -1.13
N TRP A 85 -1.95 -1.09 -1.88
CA TRP A 85 -2.84 -1.55 -2.93
C TRP A 85 -3.01 -3.06 -2.84
N ILE A 86 -4.20 -3.53 -3.22
CA ILE A 86 -4.56 -4.95 -3.24
C ILE A 86 -5.05 -5.28 -4.65
N GLY A 87 -4.67 -6.43 -5.18
CA GLY A 87 -5.12 -6.93 -6.48
C GLY A 87 -6.64 -7.12 -6.51
N ARG A 88 -7.26 -6.83 -7.66
CA ARG A 88 -8.70 -6.75 -7.83
C ARG A 88 -9.48 -7.96 -7.32
N LYS A 89 -9.00 -9.17 -7.62
CA LYS A 89 -9.69 -10.41 -7.21
C LYS A 89 -9.71 -10.65 -5.69
N TYR A 90 -8.95 -9.85 -4.94
CA TYR A 90 -8.90 -9.93 -3.48
C TYR A 90 -9.65 -8.80 -2.78
N TRP A 91 -10.31 -7.92 -3.53
CA TRP A 91 -11.09 -6.82 -2.98
C TRP A 91 -12.32 -7.32 -2.20
N LYS A 92 -12.83 -6.50 -1.28
CA LYS A 92 -14.03 -6.76 -0.49
C LYS A 92 -13.94 -8.01 0.39
N ARG A 93 -12.73 -8.41 0.76
CA ARG A 93 -12.45 -9.58 1.62
C ARG A 93 -11.76 -9.20 2.92
N GLY A 94 -11.65 -7.90 3.20
CA GLY A 94 -11.05 -7.39 4.43
C GLY A 94 -9.51 -7.41 4.49
N PHE A 95 -8.83 -7.75 3.41
CA PHE A 95 -7.36 -7.82 3.39
C PHE A 95 -6.71 -6.47 3.63
N ALA A 96 -7.17 -5.40 2.96
CA ALA A 96 -6.60 -4.06 3.16
C ALA A 96 -6.77 -3.61 4.62
N THR A 97 -7.92 -3.84 5.23
CA THR A 97 -8.17 -3.53 6.64
C THR A 97 -7.19 -4.25 7.57
N GLU A 98 -6.94 -5.54 7.30
CA GLU A 98 -6.01 -6.38 8.06
C GLU A 98 -4.56 -5.89 7.90
N VAL A 99 -4.15 -5.54 6.67
CA VAL A 99 -2.84 -4.98 6.37
C VAL A 99 -2.61 -3.66 7.11
N ILE A 100 -3.54 -2.72 6.99
CA ILE A 100 -3.42 -1.41 7.64
C ILE A 100 -3.38 -1.55 9.17
N SER A 101 -4.17 -2.45 9.73
CA SER A 101 -4.14 -2.75 11.17
C SER A 101 -2.74 -3.22 11.62
N ARG A 102 -2.13 -4.11 10.87
CA ARG A 102 -0.77 -4.60 11.18
C ARG A 102 0.29 -3.49 11.01
N MET A 103 0.19 -2.70 9.96
CA MET A 103 1.12 -1.61 9.69
C MET A 103 1.00 -0.49 10.72
N LYS A 104 -0.19 -0.22 11.20
CA LYS A 104 -0.44 0.71 12.31
C LYS A 104 0.33 0.30 13.55
N LYS A 105 0.21 -0.98 13.94
CA LYS A 105 0.96 -1.55 15.06
C LYS A 105 2.47 -1.42 14.84
N PHE A 106 2.96 -1.80 13.67
CA PHE A 106 4.37 -1.68 13.29
C PHE A 106 4.86 -0.22 13.42
N GLY A 107 4.12 0.73 12.87
CA GLY A 107 4.48 2.15 12.92
C GLY A 107 4.59 2.71 14.33
N PHE A 108 3.61 2.42 15.18
CA PHE A 108 3.61 2.96 16.55
C PHE A 108 4.52 2.20 17.52
N GLU A 109 4.57 0.88 17.43
CA GLU A 109 5.29 0.07 18.41
C GLU A 109 6.76 -0.14 18.05
N GLU A 110 7.05 -0.38 16.76
CA GLU A 110 8.41 -0.69 16.30
C GLU A 110 9.15 0.54 15.77
N LEU A 111 8.48 1.37 14.95
CA LEU A 111 9.09 2.59 14.41
C LEU A 111 8.99 3.79 15.35
N LYS A 112 8.21 3.68 16.44
CA LYS A 112 8.00 4.76 17.41
C LYS A 112 7.44 6.04 16.80
N LEU A 113 6.67 5.91 15.74
CA LEU A 113 5.98 7.05 15.14
C LEU A 113 4.94 7.60 16.11
N VAL A 114 4.76 8.91 16.09
CA VAL A 114 3.70 9.59 16.87
C VAL A 114 2.43 9.77 16.07
N LYS A 115 2.55 9.75 14.75
CA LYS A 115 1.42 9.92 13.82
C LYS A 115 1.63 9.08 12.56
N ILE A 116 0.54 8.50 12.06
CA ILE A 116 0.47 7.84 10.76
C ILE A 116 -0.60 8.55 9.95
N TRP A 117 -0.37 8.73 8.65
CA TRP A 117 -1.28 9.44 7.79
C TRP A 117 -1.33 8.83 6.38
N ALA A 118 -2.41 9.12 5.67
CA ALA A 118 -2.58 8.71 4.28
C ALA A 118 -3.31 9.80 3.50
N ALA A 119 -2.93 9.97 2.24
CA ALA A 119 -3.66 10.78 1.28
C ALA A 119 -4.44 9.87 0.33
N THR A 120 -5.67 10.24 0.01
CA THR A 120 -6.54 9.49 -0.89
C THR A 120 -7.08 10.39 -1.99
N ARG A 121 -7.81 9.82 -2.94
CA ARG A 121 -8.60 10.59 -3.90
C ARG A 121 -10.05 10.61 -3.45
N GLU A 122 -10.73 11.74 -3.62
CA GLU A 122 -12.13 11.91 -3.19
C GLU A 122 -13.05 10.83 -3.79
N GLU A 123 -12.78 10.41 -5.03
CA GLU A 123 -13.59 9.41 -5.74
C GLU A 123 -13.35 7.98 -5.20
N ASN A 124 -12.22 7.75 -4.55
CA ASN A 124 -11.82 6.42 -4.08
C ASN A 124 -12.30 6.17 -2.65
N LYS A 125 -13.53 5.72 -2.51
CA LYS A 125 -14.19 5.54 -1.20
C LYS A 125 -13.69 4.30 -0.44
N ALA A 126 -13.20 3.28 -1.13
CA ALA A 126 -12.77 2.04 -0.49
C ALA A 126 -11.60 2.24 0.50
N PRO A 127 -10.48 2.88 0.13
CA PRO A 127 -9.41 3.16 1.09
C PRO A 127 -9.84 4.08 2.23
N MET A 128 -10.75 5.02 2.00
CA MET A 128 -11.29 5.86 3.07
C MET A 128 -11.97 5.02 4.16
N ARG A 129 -12.80 4.06 3.76
CA ARG A 129 -13.47 3.14 4.70
C ARG A 129 -12.47 2.26 5.46
N VAL A 130 -11.43 1.78 4.78
CA VAL A 130 -10.36 1.00 5.41
C VAL A 130 -9.65 1.83 6.49
N LEU A 131 -9.32 3.07 6.19
CA LEU A 131 -8.67 3.98 7.14
C LEU A 131 -9.58 4.28 8.34
N GLU A 132 -10.84 4.60 8.10
CA GLU A 132 -11.83 4.87 9.16
C GLU A 132 -12.04 3.66 10.07
N LYS A 133 -12.15 2.46 9.51
CA LYS A 133 -12.22 1.20 10.27
C LYS A 133 -10.99 0.97 11.16
N ASN A 134 -9.86 1.53 10.78
CA ASN A 134 -8.62 1.46 11.56
C ASN A 134 -8.43 2.63 12.53
N GLY A 135 -9.45 3.47 12.70
CA GLY A 135 -9.45 4.57 13.66
C GLY A 135 -8.86 5.87 13.12
N PHE A 136 -8.54 5.95 11.84
CA PHE A 136 -8.10 7.20 11.22
C PHE A 136 -9.25 8.16 11.09
N SER A 137 -8.97 9.44 11.27
CA SER A 137 -9.93 10.54 11.07
C SER A 137 -9.54 11.37 9.86
N ARG A 138 -10.54 11.77 9.08
CA ARG A 138 -10.32 12.74 8.01
C ARG A 138 -10.01 14.09 8.63
N VAL A 139 -8.93 14.69 8.18
CA VAL A 139 -8.52 16.05 8.55
C VAL A 139 -8.71 16.98 7.35
N LYS A 140 -8.30 18.26 7.48
CA LYS A 140 -8.37 19.20 6.39
C LYS A 140 -7.64 18.67 5.16
N ASP A 141 -8.29 18.76 4.00
CA ASP A 141 -7.67 18.42 2.71
C ASP A 141 -6.41 19.27 2.50
N ARG A 142 -5.36 18.64 1.97
CA ARG A 142 -4.04 19.26 1.82
C ARG A 142 -3.49 19.03 0.42
N PRO A 143 -2.57 19.90 -0.05
CA PRO A 143 -1.79 19.63 -1.24
C PRO A 143 -1.01 18.33 -1.08
N TYR A 144 -1.05 17.50 -2.12
CA TYR A 144 -0.29 16.26 -2.21
C TYR A 144 0.43 16.20 -3.54
N TYR A 145 1.76 16.13 -3.50
CA TYR A 145 2.58 15.99 -4.68
C TYR A 145 2.72 14.51 -5.04
N VAL A 146 2.36 14.14 -6.27
CA VAL A 146 2.53 12.79 -6.79
C VAL A 146 3.81 12.76 -7.60
N GLU A 147 4.83 12.11 -7.06
CA GLU A 147 6.11 11.93 -7.71
C GLU A 147 5.95 11.16 -9.03
N GLY A 148 6.63 11.64 -10.08
CA GLY A 148 6.53 11.05 -11.42
C GLY A 148 5.34 11.56 -12.25
N VAL A 149 4.34 12.18 -11.67
CA VAL A 149 3.20 12.79 -12.36
C VAL A 149 3.37 14.29 -12.55
N GLY A 150 4.21 14.92 -11.73
CA GLY A 150 4.56 16.34 -11.85
C GLY A 150 3.49 17.31 -11.39
N ASN A 151 2.45 16.85 -10.70
CA ASN A 151 1.33 17.67 -10.25
C ASN A 151 1.14 17.63 -8.75
N THR A 152 0.85 18.80 -8.16
CA THR A 152 0.32 18.90 -6.79
C THR A 152 -1.19 19.08 -6.87
N ARG A 153 -1.93 18.24 -6.17
CA ARG A 153 -3.39 18.31 -6.09
C ARG A 153 -3.84 18.32 -4.64
N ILE A 154 -4.96 19.00 -4.38
CA ILE A 154 -5.60 18.95 -3.06
C ILE A 154 -6.23 17.58 -2.90
N ARG A 155 -5.91 16.89 -1.80
CA ARG A 155 -6.37 15.54 -1.53
C ARG A 155 -6.93 15.40 -0.12
N PRO A 156 -7.94 14.52 0.05
CA PRO A 156 -8.35 14.09 1.39
C PRO A 156 -7.17 13.48 2.13
N HIS A 157 -6.98 13.92 3.38
CA HIS A 157 -5.98 13.38 4.29
C HIS A 157 -6.65 12.74 5.49
N PHE A 158 -6.11 11.62 5.91
CA PHE A 158 -6.53 10.87 7.08
C PHE A 158 -5.35 10.71 8.02
N GLU A 159 -5.57 10.92 9.30
CA GLU A 159 -4.53 10.84 10.31
C GLU A 159 -4.94 9.97 11.48
N LEU A 160 -3.95 9.34 12.09
CA LEU A 160 -4.08 8.63 13.35
C LEU A 160 -2.87 8.97 14.22
N THR A 161 -3.11 9.52 15.40
CA THR A 161 -2.08 9.73 16.44
C THR A 161 -2.08 8.58 17.42
N LYS A 162 -0.91 8.34 18.04
CA LYS A 162 -0.76 7.29 19.05
C LYS A 162 -1.52 7.63 20.33
#